data_39f57959d4b1b619499090b39a4a3f67
#
_entry.id   39f57959d4b1b619499090b39a4a3f67
#
_cell.length_a   1.000
_cell.length_b   1.000
_cell.length_c   1.000
_cell.angle_alpha   90.00
_cell.angle_beta   90.00
_cell.angle_gamma   90.00
#
_symmetry.space_group_name_H-M   'P 1'
#
loop_
_entity.id
_entity.type
_entity.pdbx_description
1 polymer ?
#
loop_
_entity_poly.entity_id
_entity_poly.type
_entity_poly.pdbx_seq_one_letter_code
_entity_poly.pdbx_strand_id
1 'polypeptide(L)'
;MLYQIINGTVSVGGTTILDHIDFEIKEKEKIAVVGPNGAGKTTLLKLIAGELDLDRDDKRTTPGIRTSRKVTVGMLRQSNEQDADKTIEELLLEGCPERDSFSKERYAYEMEYDRLFVGFGFEKDDKKKHLKEFSGGEQTKISLIRLLLEKPDILLLDEPTNHLDIETVEWLEEYMKTYPSAVIFVSHDRFFLDRVVTAVYELDRNKLKRYAGNYTQYRQQKAKDIKLQTKAYERQQAELKRLNDLIEKFKHKPSKASFARSRKSIIERMELIECPELENASFFTGPIEPLVLGPKWVYEAEHLKIGYNKKAIKELSLRIRRGQKIGIIGANGTGKTTFLKTVAGELEAIEGKGGLGNNVLMGYFDQQTAAVQSEKSVLEHFHDLFPVMTEKEVRNTLGMYLFSGQDVAKKVSDLSGGEKSRLMLSELITGRPNFMLLDEPTNHMDIKAKETLEAAFKAYTGTMLFVSHDRYFISQVADAILVFEEDRVMYYPFGYEHYLTHCKTQDTEELSALMEAENQALVAGLRAVPKPERHRLREINTEEAYIDWRLRLAAEPIEEARAEVDRQLLIWDEEKLNEAIDNWTYECLKWYDMYLEELKL
;
A
#
# COMPACT_ATOMS: atom_id res chain seq x y z
N MET A 1 -28.44 6.57 -15.71
CA MET A 1 -28.34 6.14 -14.31
C MET A 1 -28.73 4.67 -14.29
N LEU A 2 -27.86 3.80 -13.78
CA LEU A 2 -28.07 2.35 -13.84
C LEU A 2 -28.70 1.83 -12.54
N TYR A 3 -28.20 2.27 -11.40
CA TYR A 3 -28.62 1.83 -10.06
C TYR A 3 -28.50 2.99 -9.07
N GLN A 4 -29.44 3.11 -8.12
CA GLN A 4 -29.44 4.16 -7.10
C GLN A 4 -30.02 3.65 -5.79
N ILE A 5 -29.34 3.97 -4.68
CA ILE A 5 -29.85 3.87 -3.32
C ILE A 5 -30.18 5.29 -2.86
N ILE A 6 -31.37 5.48 -2.28
CA ILE A 6 -31.84 6.78 -1.78
C ILE A 6 -32.15 6.62 -0.30
N ASN A 7 -31.43 7.40 0.52
CA ASN A 7 -31.66 7.43 1.97
C ASN A 7 -31.66 6.02 2.59
N GLY A 8 -30.68 5.18 2.21
CA GLY A 8 -30.59 3.77 2.61
C GLY A 8 -30.01 3.60 4.01
N THR A 9 -30.64 2.76 4.83
CA THR A 9 -30.11 2.35 6.13
C THR A 9 -29.99 0.84 6.17
N VAL A 10 -28.88 0.32 6.71
CA VAL A 10 -28.63 -1.11 6.87
C VAL A 10 -28.08 -1.38 8.26
N SER A 11 -28.73 -2.27 8.99
CA SER A 11 -28.30 -2.72 10.31
C SER A 11 -28.00 -4.22 10.28
N VAL A 12 -26.93 -4.63 10.93
CA VAL A 12 -26.54 -6.03 11.08
C VAL A 12 -26.35 -6.35 12.57
N GLY A 13 -27.05 -7.38 13.05
CA GLY A 13 -26.97 -7.76 14.47
C GLY A 13 -27.42 -6.66 15.46
N GLY A 14 -28.32 -5.76 15.03
CA GLY A 14 -28.81 -4.64 15.86
C GLY A 14 -27.91 -3.39 15.86
N THR A 15 -26.79 -3.43 15.11
CA THR A 15 -25.91 -2.27 14.96
C THR A 15 -26.10 -1.67 13.56
N THR A 16 -26.36 -0.36 13.47
CA THR A 16 -26.45 0.34 12.18
C THR A 16 -25.05 0.50 11.58
N ILE A 17 -24.86 -0.07 10.39
CA ILE A 17 -23.60 -0.03 9.65
C ILE A 17 -23.61 1.05 8.58
N LEU A 18 -24.74 1.19 7.86
CA LEU A 18 -24.95 2.25 6.88
C LEU A 18 -26.13 3.09 7.34
N ASP A 19 -25.94 4.41 7.42
CA ASP A 19 -26.94 5.33 7.96
C ASP A 19 -27.32 6.42 6.96
N HIS A 20 -28.57 6.36 6.45
CA HIS A 20 -29.14 7.35 5.52
C HIS A 20 -28.21 7.62 4.31
N ILE A 21 -27.70 6.57 3.68
CA ILE A 21 -26.75 6.69 2.56
C ILE A 21 -27.47 6.97 1.24
N ASP A 22 -26.86 7.82 0.42
CA ASP A 22 -27.19 8.02 -1.00
C ASP A 22 -26.04 7.48 -1.86
N PHE A 23 -26.36 6.57 -2.79
CA PHE A 23 -25.39 5.94 -3.67
C PHE A 23 -25.92 5.84 -5.09
N GLU A 24 -25.11 6.21 -6.07
CA GLU A 24 -25.50 6.25 -7.48
C GLU A 24 -24.43 5.61 -8.36
N ILE A 25 -24.86 4.75 -9.30
CA ILE A 25 -24.03 4.12 -10.32
C ILE A 25 -24.50 4.57 -11.70
N LYS A 26 -23.58 5.12 -12.49
CA LYS A 26 -23.80 5.45 -13.90
C LYS A 26 -23.26 4.33 -14.80
N GLU A 27 -23.74 4.29 -16.04
CA GLU A 27 -23.22 3.34 -17.02
C GLU A 27 -21.71 3.53 -17.23
N LYS A 28 -20.97 2.43 -17.28
CA LYS A 28 -19.51 2.39 -17.49
C LYS A 28 -18.67 3.13 -16.44
N GLU A 29 -19.27 3.62 -15.37
CA GLU A 29 -18.54 4.31 -14.31
C GLU A 29 -17.65 3.33 -13.53
N LYS A 30 -16.45 3.77 -13.18
CA LYS A 30 -15.50 3.02 -12.36
C LYS A 30 -15.45 3.69 -10.99
N ILE A 31 -16.04 3.04 -10.01
CA ILE A 31 -16.25 3.60 -8.68
C ILE A 31 -15.34 2.92 -7.67
N ALA A 32 -14.61 3.69 -6.86
CA ALA A 32 -13.98 3.17 -5.66
C ALA A 32 -14.84 3.44 -4.42
N VAL A 33 -14.92 2.46 -3.53
CA VAL A 33 -15.44 2.64 -2.17
C VAL A 33 -14.26 2.55 -1.20
N VAL A 34 -13.95 3.66 -0.55
CA VAL A 34 -12.82 3.78 0.38
C VAL A 34 -13.32 4.06 1.80
N GLY A 35 -12.53 3.71 2.80
CA GLY A 35 -12.86 3.92 4.21
C GLY A 35 -12.09 2.95 5.11
N PRO A 36 -12.09 3.16 6.44
CA PRO A 36 -11.40 2.29 7.38
C PRO A 36 -11.94 0.85 7.35
N ASN A 37 -11.16 -0.08 7.87
CA ASN A 37 -11.62 -1.46 8.03
C ASN A 37 -12.79 -1.49 9.03
N GLY A 38 -13.79 -2.32 8.74
CA GLY A 38 -15.02 -2.38 9.54
C GLY A 38 -16.05 -1.26 9.28
N ALA A 39 -15.76 -0.28 8.43
CA ALA A 39 -16.70 0.82 8.12
C ALA A 39 -17.98 0.37 7.38
N GLY A 40 -18.03 -0.87 6.85
CA GLY A 40 -19.21 -1.37 6.13
C GLY A 40 -19.05 -1.40 4.60
N LYS A 41 -17.82 -1.33 4.06
CA LYS A 41 -17.55 -1.39 2.61
C LYS A 41 -18.12 -2.67 1.99
N THR A 42 -17.78 -3.83 2.53
CA THR A 42 -18.31 -5.14 2.08
C THR A 42 -19.83 -5.23 2.29
N THR A 43 -20.38 -4.61 3.34
CA THR A 43 -21.84 -4.54 3.57
C THR A 43 -22.54 -3.78 2.45
N LEU A 44 -21.94 -2.67 1.99
CA LEU A 44 -22.46 -1.92 0.83
C LEU A 44 -22.42 -2.78 -0.46
N LEU A 45 -21.32 -3.53 -0.70
CA LEU A 45 -21.25 -4.44 -1.85
C LEU A 45 -22.34 -5.52 -1.78
N LYS A 46 -22.55 -6.15 -0.60
CA LYS A 46 -23.60 -7.16 -0.39
C LYS A 46 -25.00 -6.61 -0.58
N LEU A 47 -25.25 -5.36 -0.17
CA LEU A 47 -26.51 -4.66 -0.42
C LEU A 47 -26.76 -4.49 -1.93
N ILE A 48 -25.73 -4.06 -2.69
CA ILE A 48 -25.83 -3.89 -4.15
C ILE A 48 -25.99 -5.26 -4.84
N ALA A 49 -25.34 -6.30 -4.34
CA ALA A 49 -25.49 -7.67 -4.83
C ALA A 49 -26.87 -8.30 -4.54
N GLY A 50 -27.69 -7.65 -3.69
CA GLY A 50 -28.98 -8.17 -3.27
C GLY A 50 -28.89 -9.30 -2.22
N GLU A 51 -27.77 -9.43 -1.53
CA GLU A 51 -27.58 -10.38 -0.41
C GLU A 51 -28.07 -9.79 0.93
N LEU A 52 -28.22 -8.47 0.99
CA LEU A 52 -28.76 -7.75 2.12
C LEU A 52 -29.88 -6.82 1.64
N ASP A 53 -30.88 -6.62 2.50
CA ASP A 53 -31.97 -5.69 2.28
C ASP A 53 -31.77 -4.40 3.10
N LEU A 54 -32.40 -3.32 2.64
CA LEU A 54 -32.51 -2.09 3.41
C LEU A 54 -33.45 -2.29 4.62
N ASP A 55 -33.14 -1.66 5.73
CA ASP A 55 -34.01 -1.64 6.89
C ASP A 55 -35.38 -1.06 6.52
N ARG A 56 -36.45 -1.68 7.02
CA ARG A 56 -37.80 -1.19 6.82
C ARG A 56 -38.00 0.06 7.66
N ASP A 57 -38.30 1.17 7.00
CA ASP A 57 -38.71 2.43 7.64
C ASP A 57 -40.17 2.69 7.33
N ASP A 58 -41.03 2.60 8.34
CA ASP A 58 -42.50 2.81 8.21
C ASP A 58 -42.87 4.23 7.74
N LYS A 59 -41.92 5.16 7.76
CA LYS A 59 -42.10 6.55 7.31
C LYS A 59 -41.68 6.79 5.85
N ARG A 60 -41.12 5.78 5.15
CA ARG A 60 -40.64 5.95 3.77
C ARG A 60 -41.79 5.96 2.77
N THR A 61 -41.90 7.04 2.04
CA THR A 61 -42.80 7.17 0.88
C THR A 61 -42.15 6.75 -0.45
N THR A 62 -40.82 6.53 -0.48
CA THR A 62 -40.07 6.20 -1.70
C THR A 62 -39.30 4.88 -1.55
N PRO A 63 -39.26 4.04 -2.61
CA PRO A 63 -38.44 2.86 -2.59
C PRO A 63 -36.96 3.25 -2.43
N GLY A 64 -36.24 2.61 -1.49
CA GLY A 64 -34.86 2.91 -1.20
C GLY A 64 -33.88 2.57 -2.34
N ILE A 65 -34.22 1.58 -3.19
CA ILE A 65 -33.42 1.16 -4.33
C ILE A 65 -34.21 1.41 -5.63
N ARG A 66 -33.53 2.02 -6.61
CA ARG A 66 -34.06 2.27 -7.95
C ARG A 66 -33.11 1.76 -9.01
N THR A 67 -33.62 1.06 -10.02
CA THR A 67 -32.89 0.62 -11.19
C THR A 67 -33.60 1.10 -12.45
N SER A 68 -32.82 1.48 -13.49
CA SER A 68 -33.43 1.94 -14.77
C SER A 68 -33.99 0.79 -15.61
N ARG A 69 -33.47 -0.42 -15.42
CA ARG A 69 -33.83 -1.68 -16.08
C ARG A 69 -33.50 -2.85 -15.17
N LYS A 70 -33.83 -4.07 -15.58
CA LYS A 70 -33.29 -5.27 -14.90
C LYS A 70 -31.78 -5.29 -15.09
N VAL A 71 -31.06 -5.25 -14.00
CA VAL A 71 -29.59 -5.15 -13.95
C VAL A 71 -29.04 -6.47 -13.42
N THR A 72 -28.03 -7.00 -14.12
CA THR A 72 -27.26 -8.15 -13.65
C THR A 72 -26.09 -7.65 -12.82
N VAL A 73 -25.92 -8.23 -11.63
CA VAL A 73 -24.81 -7.89 -10.70
C VAL A 73 -23.95 -9.11 -10.50
N GLY A 74 -22.66 -8.96 -10.74
CA GLY A 74 -21.66 -10.00 -10.47
C GLY A 74 -20.77 -9.58 -9.31
N MET A 75 -20.57 -10.47 -8.36
CA MET A 75 -19.69 -10.26 -7.22
C MET A 75 -18.73 -11.44 -7.07
N LEU A 76 -17.47 -11.14 -6.82
CA LEU A 76 -16.46 -12.17 -6.58
C LEU A 76 -16.81 -12.95 -5.30
N ARG A 77 -17.01 -14.27 -5.45
CA ARG A 77 -17.26 -15.20 -4.34
C ARG A 77 -16.10 -16.15 -4.21
N GLN A 78 -15.88 -16.66 -3.02
CA GLN A 78 -14.96 -17.76 -2.81
C GLN A 78 -15.45 -19.00 -3.59
N SER A 79 -14.50 -19.76 -4.17
CA SER A 79 -14.80 -20.97 -4.95
C SER A 79 -15.63 -21.95 -4.13
N ASN A 80 -16.66 -22.55 -4.76
CA ASN A 80 -17.48 -23.58 -4.14
C ASN A 80 -16.68 -24.90 -4.11
N GLU A 81 -16.79 -25.66 -3.03
CA GLU A 81 -16.19 -27.01 -2.90
C GLU A 81 -16.62 -27.96 -4.04
N GLN A 82 -17.80 -27.74 -4.63
CA GLN A 82 -18.34 -28.53 -5.75
C GLN A 82 -17.55 -28.34 -7.06
N ASP A 83 -16.80 -27.25 -7.21
CA ASP A 83 -16.02 -26.97 -8.41
C ASP A 83 -14.58 -27.53 -8.32
N ALA A 84 -14.17 -28.05 -7.17
CA ALA A 84 -12.80 -28.48 -6.90
C ALA A 84 -12.28 -29.60 -7.82
N ASP A 85 -13.15 -30.49 -8.27
CA ASP A 85 -12.81 -31.64 -9.13
C ASP A 85 -12.94 -31.37 -10.63
N LYS A 86 -13.43 -30.18 -11.03
CA LYS A 86 -13.52 -29.78 -12.44
C LYS A 86 -12.17 -29.31 -12.95
N THR A 87 -11.90 -29.51 -14.23
CA THR A 87 -10.78 -28.85 -14.90
C THR A 87 -11.09 -27.36 -15.09
N ILE A 88 -10.03 -26.53 -15.18
CA ILE A 88 -10.21 -25.09 -15.38
C ILE A 88 -10.96 -24.82 -16.70
N GLU A 89 -10.65 -25.58 -17.76
CA GLU A 89 -11.33 -25.44 -19.03
C GLU A 89 -12.84 -25.73 -18.91
N GLU A 90 -13.24 -26.81 -18.26
CA GLU A 90 -14.65 -27.13 -18.01
C GLU A 90 -15.33 -26.02 -17.21
N LEU A 91 -14.68 -25.55 -16.13
CA LEU A 91 -15.22 -24.53 -15.24
C LEU A 91 -15.49 -23.20 -15.95
N LEU A 92 -14.55 -22.74 -16.78
CA LEU A 92 -14.65 -21.46 -17.46
C LEU A 92 -15.57 -21.53 -18.69
N LEU A 93 -15.67 -22.71 -19.35
CA LEU A 93 -16.57 -22.92 -20.47
C LEU A 93 -18.05 -23.14 -20.05
N GLU A 94 -18.32 -23.49 -18.80
CA GLU A 94 -19.70 -23.56 -18.26
C GLU A 94 -20.45 -22.23 -18.40
N GLY A 95 -19.74 -21.10 -18.29
CA GLY A 95 -20.30 -19.74 -18.45
C GLY A 95 -20.54 -19.32 -19.91
N CYS A 96 -20.15 -20.14 -20.88
CA CYS A 96 -20.33 -19.81 -22.28
C CYS A 96 -21.82 -19.83 -22.68
N PRO A 97 -22.36 -18.76 -23.24
CA PRO A 97 -23.77 -18.69 -23.62
C PRO A 97 -24.12 -19.61 -24.78
N GLU A 98 -23.14 -20.01 -25.61
CA GLU A 98 -23.33 -20.81 -26.80
C GLU A 98 -22.60 -22.14 -26.68
N ARG A 99 -23.30 -23.26 -26.91
CA ARG A 99 -22.75 -24.61 -26.83
C ARG A 99 -22.16 -25.12 -28.15
N ASP A 100 -22.54 -24.50 -29.28
CA ASP A 100 -22.00 -24.90 -30.58
C ASP A 100 -20.56 -24.41 -30.73
N SER A 101 -19.62 -25.35 -30.84
CA SER A 101 -18.18 -25.11 -30.95
C SER A 101 -17.77 -24.30 -32.19
N PHE A 102 -18.64 -24.19 -33.20
CA PHE A 102 -18.37 -23.48 -34.45
C PHE A 102 -19.07 -22.14 -34.56
N SER A 103 -19.77 -21.69 -33.48
CA SER A 103 -20.41 -20.36 -33.46
C SER A 103 -19.38 -19.23 -33.30
N LYS A 104 -19.68 -18.05 -33.87
CA LYS A 104 -18.82 -16.87 -33.74
C LYS A 104 -18.79 -16.40 -32.27
N GLU A 105 -19.90 -16.55 -31.56
CA GLU A 105 -20.05 -16.20 -30.15
C GLU A 105 -19.15 -17.06 -29.26
N ARG A 106 -19.11 -18.37 -29.55
CA ARG A 106 -18.22 -19.31 -28.84
C ARG A 106 -16.75 -18.95 -29.08
N TYR A 107 -16.37 -18.72 -30.33
CA TYR A 107 -15.00 -18.33 -30.67
C TYR A 107 -14.58 -17.02 -29.97
N ALA A 108 -15.46 -16.01 -29.96
CA ALA A 108 -15.20 -14.75 -29.27
C ALA A 108 -15.04 -14.93 -27.74
N TYR A 109 -15.83 -15.84 -27.15
CA TYR A 109 -15.72 -16.17 -25.74
C TYR A 109 -14.39 -16.87 -25.41
N GLU A 110 -13.98 -17.84 -26.23
CA GLU A 110 -12.71 -18.55 -26.07
C GLU A 110 -11.50 -17.62 -26.24
N MET A 111 -11.55 -16.70 -27.19
CA MET A 111 -10.50 -15.68 -27.36
C MET A 111 -10.38 -14.78 -26.13
N GLU A 112 -11.50 -14.35 -25.55
CA GLU A 112 -11.50 -13.52 -24.33
C GLU A 112 -11.04 -14.34 -23.13
N TYR A 113 -11.46 -15.62 -23.04
CA TYR A 113 -10.96 -16.56 -22.04
C TYR A 113 -9.43 -16.69 -22.11
N ASP A 114 -8.89 -16.93 -23.29
CA ASP A 114 -7.44 -17.06 -23.48
C ASP A 114 -6.69 -15.79 -23.08
N ARG A 115 -7.23 -14.63 -23.46
CA ARG A 115 -6.67 -13.33 -23.11
C ARG A 115 -6.64 -13.11 -21.58
N LEU A 116 -7.74 -13.40 -20.90
CA LEU A 116 -7.84 -13.29 -19.45
C LEU A 116 -6.89 -14.27 -18.76
N PHE A 117 -6.88 -15.53 -19.22
CA PHE A 117 -6.10 -16.59 -18.62
C PHE A 117 -4.60 -16.30 -18.64
N VAL A 118 -4.09 -15.90 -19.81
CA VAL A 118 -2.69 -15.49 -19.98
C VAL A 118 -2.40 -14.20 -19.19
N GLY A 119 -3.32 -13.23 -19.22
CA GLY A 119 -3.15 -11.97 -18.50
C GLY A 119 -3.07 -12.11 -16.98
N PHE A 120 -3.68 -13.16 -16.42
CA PHE A 120 -3.55 -13.52 -15.01
C PHE A 120 -2.32 -14.37 -14.69
N GLY A 121 -1.43 -14.60 -15.67
CA GLY A 121 -0.16 -15.30 -15.50
C GLY A 121 -0.26 -16.82 -15.52
N PHE A 122 -1.33 -17.39 -16.09
CA PHE A 122 -1.47 -18.84 -16.26
C PHE A 122 -0.92 -19.31 -17.61
N GLU A 123 -0.34 -20.49 -17.62
CA GLU A 123 0.11 -21.16 -18.84
C GLU A 123 -1.02 -21.94 -19.53
N LYS A 124 -0.88 -22.17 -20.83
CA LYS A 124 -1.91 -22.91 -21.60
C LYS A 124 -2.15 -24.33 -21.10
N ASP A 125 -1.14 -24.97 -20.54
CA ASP A 125 -1.25 -26.32 -20.00
C ASP A 125 -2.00 -26.37 -18.65
N ASP A 126 -2.08 -25.26 -17.93
CA ASP A 126 -2.83 -25.15 -16.68
C ASP A 126 -4.34 -25.32 -16.88
N LYS A 127 -4.87 -25.11 -18.08
CA LYS A 127 -6.28 -25.33 -18.42
C LYS A 127 -6.77 -26.75 -18.12
N LYS A 128 -5.87 -27.74 -18.24
CA LYS A 128 -6.16 -29.16 -18.04
C LYS A 128 -6.07 -29.60 -16.58
N LYS A 129 -5.52 -28.76 -15.71
CA LYS A 129 -5.41 -29.03 -14.28
C LYS A 129 -6.76 -28.86 -13.57
N HIS A 130 -6.95 -29.58 -12.48
CA HIS A 130 -8.13 -29.43 -11.63
C HIS A 130 -7.98 -28.21 -10.69
N LEU A 131 -9.09 -27.55 -10.36
CA LEU A 131 -9.10 -26.37 -9.51
C LEU A 131 -8.40 -26.60 -8.15
N LYS A 132 -8.52 -27.81 -7.57
CA LYS A 132 -7.88 -28.20 -6.31
C LYS A 132 -6.36 -28.26 -6.34
N GLU A 133 -5.75 -28.29 -7.53
CA GLU A 133 -4.29 -28.34 -7.70
C GLU A 133 -3.65 -26.95 -7.56
N PHE A 134 -4.47 -25.91 -7.59
CA PHE A 134 -4.04 -24.52 -7.50
C PHE A 134 -4.08 -24.01 -6.05
N SER A 135 -3.16 -23.09 -5.74
CA SER A 135 -3.15 -22.38 -4.47
C SER A 135 -4.42 -21.52 -4.28
N GLY A 136 -4.76 -21.16 -3.05
CA GLY A 136 -5.93 -20.32 -2.76
C GLY A 136 -5.94 -18.99 -3.51
N GLY A 137 -4.77 -18.38 -3.69
CA GLY A 137 -4.62 -17.15 -4.47
C GLY A 137 -4.90 -17.37 -5.97
N GLU A 138 -4.41 -18.47 -6.55
CA GLU A 138 -4.68 -18.84 -7.94
C GLU A 138 -6.14 -19.18 -8.16
N GLN A 139 -6.80 -19.89 -7.23
CA GLN A 139 -8.24 -20.15 -7.28
C GLN A 139 -9.05 -18.86 -7.28
N THR A 140 -8.61 -17.85 -6.52
CA THR A 140 -9.24 -16.51 -6.54
C THR A 140 -9.07 -15.84 -7.90
N LYS A 141 -7.89 -15.93 -8.54
CA LYS A 141 -7.64 -15.45 -9.90
C LYS A 141 -8.58 -16.13 -10.91
N ILE A 142 -8.73 -17.45 -10.83
CA ILE A 142 -9.64 -18.23 -11.71
C ILE A 142 -11.11 -17.80 -11.51
N SER A 143 -11.54 -17.63 -10.27
CA SER A 143 -12.88 -17.12 -9.96
C SER A 143 -13.12 -15.71 -10.50
N LEU A 144 -12.11 -14.86 -10.49
CA LEU A 144 -12.16 -13.53 -11.09
C LEU A 144 -12.26 -13.60 -12.62
N ILE A 145 -11.49 -14.47 -13.28
CA ILE A 145 -11.59 -14.72 -14.73
C ILE A 145 -13.01 -15.14 -15.10
N ARG A 146 -13.60 -16.10 -14.36
CA ARG A 146 -14.99 -16.54 -14.58
C ARG A 146 -15.98 -15.38 -14.52
N LEU A 147 -15.86 -14.57 -13.47
CA LEU A 147 -16.72 -13.41 -13.26
C LEU A 147 -16.59 -12.35 -14.38
N LEU A 148 -15.36 -12.12 -14.87
CA LEU A 148 -15.09 -11.19 -15.97
C LEU A 148 -15.68 -11.69 -17.31
N LEU A 149 -15.70 -13.00 -17.54
CA LEU A 149 -16.30 -13.62 -18.72
C LEU A 149 -17.83 -13.51 -18.73
N GLU A 150 -18.48 -13.50 -17.55
CA GLU A 150 -19.93 -13.32 -17.42
C GLU A 150 -20.42 -11.92 -17.85
N LYS A 151 -19.55 -10.92 -17.86
CA LYS A 151 -19.81 -9.52 -18.25
C LYS A 151 -21.11 -8.93 -17.64
N PRO A 152 -21.28 -8.95 -16.32
CA PRO A 152 -22.47 -8.37 -15.69
C PRO A 152 -22.58 -6.86 -15.95
N ASP A 153 -23.80 -6.29 -15.82
CA ASP A 153 -24.04 -4.84 -15.94
C ASP A 153 -23.31 -4.04 -14.83
N ILE A 154 -23.22 -4.62 -13.63
CA ILE A 154 -22.47 -4.10 -12.50
C ILE A 154 -21.54 -5.18 -11.98
N LEU A 155 -20.25 -4.90 -11.97
CA LEU A 155 -19.22 -5.77 -11.43
C LEU A 155 -18.76 -5.24 -10.06
N LEU A 156 -18.81 -6.11 -9.04
CA LEU A 156 -18.41 -5.79 -7.67
C LEU A 156 -17.13 -6.56 -7.33
N LEU A 157 -16.06 -5.83 -7.02
CA LEU A 157 -14.75 -6.38 -6.70
C LEU A 157 -14.30 -5.93 -5.31
N ASP A 158 -14.21 -6.88 -4.39
CA ASP A 158 -13.68 -6.66 -3.03
C ASP A 158 -12.22 -7.10 -2.99
N GLU A 159 -11.31 -6.15 -2.83
CA GLU A 159 -9.84 -6.33 -2.80
C GLU A 159 -9.28 -7.18 -3.96
N PRO A 160 -9.56 -6.82 -5.24
CA PRO A 160 -9.16 -7.65 -6.38
C PRO A 160 -7.65 -7.71 -6.61
N THR A 161 -6.89 -6.79 -6.03
CA THR A 161 -5.42 -6.71 -6.14
C THR A 161 -4.68 -7.55 -5.10
N ASN A 162 -5.38 -8.07 -4.08
CA ASN A 162 -4.78 -8.92 -3.08
C ASN A 162 -4.26 -10.22 -3.71
N HIS A 163 -3.08 -10.64 -3.32
CA HIS A 163 -2.39 -11.85 -3.81
C HIS A 163 -1.98 -11.81 -5.29
N LEU A 164 -2.17 -10.67 -5.98
CA LEU A 164 -1.66 -10.47 -7.33
C LEU A 164 -0.25 -9.88 -7.28
N ASP A 165 0.61 -10.34 -8.17
CA ASP A 165 1.90 -9.69 -8.40
C ASP A 165 1.74 -8.40 -9.21
N ILE A 166 2.78 -7.58 -9.23
CA ILE A 166 2.75 -6.25 -9.85
C ILE A 166 2.37 -6.33 -11.34
N GLU A 167 2.87 -7.31 -12.07
CA GLU A 167 2.60 -7.50 -13.50
C GLU A 167 1.13 -7.82 -13.75
N THR A 168 0.56 -8.74 -12.98
CA THR A 168 -0.87 -9.08 -13.06
C THR A 168 -1.75 -7.88 -12.69
N VAL A 169 -1.36 -7.09 -11.68
CA VAL A 169 -2.10 -5.87 -11.30
C VAL A 169 -2.07 -4.84 -12.44
N GLU A 170 -0.92 -4.59 -13.07
CA GLU A 170 -0.79 -3.67 -14.20
C GLU A 170 -1.63 -4.12 -15.40
N TRP A 171 -1.63 -5.40 -15.69
CA TRP A 171 -2.49 -5.96 -16.73
C TRP A 171 -3.98 -5.78 -16.40
N LEU A 172 -4.39 -6.03 -15.14
CA LEU A 172 -5.76 -5.83 -14.69
C LEU A 172 -6.19 -4.36 -14.77
N GLU A 173 -5.29 -3.42 -14.46
CA GLU A 173 -5.54 -1.97 -14.61
C GLU A 173 -5.92 -1.62 -16.05
N GLU A 174 -5.12 -2.07 -17.03
CA GLU A 174 -5.39 -1.79 -18.44
C GLU A 174 -6.68 -2.47 -18.94
N TYR A 175 -6.93 -3.70 -18.49
CA TYR A 175 -8.18 -4.39 -18.80
C TYR A 175 -9.40 -3.65 -18.23
N MET A 176 -9.34 -3.21 -16.97
CA MET A 176 -10.45 -2.51 -16.32
C MET A 176 -10.76 -1.15 -16.92
N LYS A 177 -9.79 -0.43 -17.44
CA LYS A 177 -10.02 0.84 -18.17
C LYS A 177 -10.94 0.65 -19.37
N THR A 178 -10.80 -0.47 -20.07
CA THR A 178 -11.56 -0.80 -21.29
C THR A 178 -12.81 -1.61 -21.02
N TYR A 179 -13.02 -2.08 -19.77
CA TYR A 179 -14.16 -2.93 -19.42
C TYR A 179 -15.50 -2.20 -19.65
N PRO A 180 -16.48 -2.81 -20.37
CA PRO A 180 -17.64 -2.08 -20.90
C PRO A 180 -18.71 -1.73 -19.87
N SER A 181 -18.74 -2.42 -18.71
CA SER A 181 -19.77 -2.27 -17.70
C SER A 181 -19.33 -1.35 -16.54
N ALA A 182 -20.26 -1.01 -15.66
CA ALA A 182 -19.96 -0.32 -14.43
C ALA A 182 -19.19 -1.26 -13.47
N VAL A 183 -18.17 -0.73 -12.80
CA VAL A 183 -17.38 -1.51 -11.83
C VAL A 183 -17.27 -0.76 -10.52
N ILE A 184 -17.46 -1.46 -9.42
CA ILE A 184 -17.27 -0.95 -8.07
C ILE A 184 -16.12 -1.73 -7.43
N PHE A 185 -15.12 -0.98 -7.01
CA PHE A 185 -13.94 -1.51 -6.33
C PHE A 185 -13.98 -1.14 -4.85
N VAL A 186 -13.75 -2.10 -4.00
CA VAL A 186 -13.17 -1.89 -2.68
C VAL A 186 -11.72 -2.28 -2.81
N SER A 187 -10.78 -1.36 -2.64
CA SER A 187 -9.35 -1.65 -2.71
C SER A 187 -8.53 -0.69 -1.85
N HIS A 188 -7.43 -1.20 -1.35
CA HIS A 188 -6.41 -0.45 -0.61
C HIS A 188 -5.14 -0.21 -1.45
N ASP A 189 -5.17 -0.53 -2.75
CA ASP A 189 -4.11 -0.19 -3.70
C ASP A 189 -4.37 1.19 -4.31
N ARG A 190 -3.61 2.18 -3.85
CA ARG A 190 -3.75 3.59 -4.28
C ARG A 190 -3.38 3.81 -5.74
N PHE A 191 -2.38 3.09 -6.27
CA PHE A 191 -1.99 3.16 -7.67
C PHE A 191 -3.08 2.62 -8.59
N PHE A 192 -3.64 1.46 -8.25
CA PHE A 192 -4.76 0.87 -8.97
C PHE A 192 -5.95 1.82 -9.02
N LEU A 193 -6.36 2.36 -7.86
CA LEU A 193 -7.48 3.29 -7.77
C LEU A 193 -7.22 4.56 -8.59
N ASP A 194 -6.02 5.08 -8.57
CA ASP A 194 -5.69 6.33 -9.30
C ASP A 194 -5.74 6.16 -10.82
N ARG A 195 -5.37 4.99 -11.32
CA ARG A 195 -5.34 4.70 -12.76
C ARG A 195 -6.68 4.28 -13.36
N VAL A 196 -7.57 3.66 -12.57
CA VAL A 196 -8.78 3.02 -13.07
C VAL A 196 -10.05 3.80 -12.73
N VAL A 197 -10.09 4.48 -11.58
CA VAL A 197 -11.30 5.01 -10.98
C VAL A 197 -11.67 6.39 -11.50
N THR A 198 -12.97 6.62 -11.71
CA THR A 198 -13.54 7.91 -12.16
C THR A 198 -14.35 8.63 -11.09
N ALA A 199 -14.76 7.93 -10.03
CA ALA A 199 -15.44 8.50 -8.87
C ALA A 199 -15.06 7.70 -7.61
N VAL A 200 -14.95 8.40 -6.47
CA VAL A 200 -14.65 7.81 -5.17
C VAL A 200 -15.80 8.08 -4.22
N TYR A 201 -16.28 7.03 -3.56
CA TYR A 201 -17.18 7.14 -2.42
C TYR A 201 -16.42 6.84 -1.14
N GLU A 202 -16.38 7.80 -0.25
CA GLU A 202 -15.82 7.64 1.08
C GLU A 202 -16.90 7.21 2.06
N LEU A 203 -16.69 6.06 2.70
CA LEU A 203 -17.53 5.57 3.79
C LEU A 203 -16.82 5.84 5.11
N ASP A 204 -17.33 6.79 5.88
CA ASP A 204 -16.82 7.18 7.19
C ASP A 204 -17.97 7.41 8.16
N ARG A 205 -17.85 6.87 9.39
CA ARG A 205 -18.87 7.00 10.46
C ARG A 205 -20.28 6.70 9.96
N ASN A 206 -20.45 5.59 9.26
CA ASN A 206 -21.72 5.10 8.69
C ASN A 206 -22.32 5.99 7.58
N LYS A 207 -21.64 7.08 7.19
CA LYS A 207 -22.07 8.02 6.15
C LYS A 207 -21.25 7.83 4.89
N LEU A 208 -21.89 8.08 3.74
CA LEU A 208 -21.28 7.94 2.44
C LEU A 208 -21.19 9.31 1.75
N LYS A 209 -19.99 9.66 1.28
CA LYS A 209 -19.76 10.91 0.55
C LYS A 209 -19.10 10.64 -0.78
N ARG A 210 -19.65 11.21 -1.87
CA ARG A 210 -19.12 11.08 -3.22
C ARG A 210 -18.14 12.20 -3.54
N TYR A 211 -17.02 11.83 -4.16
CA TYR A 211 -16.03 12.73 -4.76
C TYR A 211 -15.87 12.36 -6.23
N ALA A 212 -15.86 13.37 -7.11
CA ALA A 212 -15.62 13.16 -8.53
C ALA A 212 -14.12 13.11 -8.80
N GLY A 213 -13.70 12.22 -9.72
CA GLY A 213 -12.32 12.06 -10.13
C GLY A 213 -11.64 10.81 -9.57
N ASN A 214 -10.33 10.71 -9.79
CA ASN A 214 -9.50 9.61 -9.34
C ASN A 214 -9.13 9.73 -7.85
N TYR A 215 -8.33 8.78 -7.34
CA TYR A 215 -7.94 8.74 -5.94
C TYR A 215 -7.13 9.98 -5.50
N THR A 216 -6.18 10.43 -6.33
CA THR A 216 -5.39 11.64 -6.05
C THR A 216 -6.28 12.89 -5.95
N GLN A 217 -7.24 13.05 -6.85
CA GLN A 217 -8.19 14.17 -6.83
C GLN A 217 -9.10 14.11 -5.60
N TYR A 218 -9.56 12.93 -5.22
CA TYR A 218 -10.30 12.71 -3.97
C TYR A 218 -9.48 13.19 -2.76
N ARG A 219 -8.22 12.76 -2.63
CA ARG A 219 -7.33 13.17 -1.51
C ARG A 219 -7.17 14.68 -1.45
N GLN A 220 -6.99 15.34 -2.60
CA GLN A 220 -6.87 16.80 -2.66
C GLN A 220 -8.16 17.52 -2.23
N GLN A 221 -9.32 17.02 -2.69
CA GLN A 221 -10.62 17.58 -2.32
C GLN A 221 -10.88 17.38 -0.81
N LYS A 222 -10.65 16.18 -0.30
CA LYS A 222 -10.79 15.88 1.13
C LYS A 222 -9.90 16.76 2.00
N ALA A 223 -8.64 16.94 1.63
CA ALA A 223 -7.72 17.82 2.35
C ALA A 223 -8.21 19.30 2.38
N LYS A 224 -8.85 19.77 1.29
CA LYS A 224 -9.48 21.09 1.26
C LYS A 224 -10.70 21.16 2.19
N ASP A 225 -11.55 20.14 2.16
CA ASP A 225 -12.74 20.03 3.01
C ASP A 225 -12.37 20.05 4.49
N ILE A 226 -11.35 19.25 4.89
CA ILE A 226 -10.83 19.23 6.26
C ILE A 226 -10.30 20.60 6.67
N LYS A 227 -9.52 21.28 5.82
CA LYS A 227 -9.03 22.64 6.11
C LYS A 227 -10.17 23.65 6.31
N LEU A 228 -11.23 23.56 5.51
CA LEU A 228 -12.41 24.41 5.65
C LEU A 228 -13.17 24.11 6.93
N GLN A 229 -13.37 22.82 7.24
CA GLN A 229 -14.03 22.38 8.48
C GLN A 229 -13.24 22.80 9.72
N THR A 230 -11.90 22.65 9.69
CA THR A 230 -11.01 23.08 10.79
C THR A 230 -11.18 24.58 11.05
N LYS A 231 -11.14 25.40 10.02
CA LYS A 231 -11.34 26.84 10.15
C LYS A 231 -12.74 27.19 10.69
N ALA A 232 -13.77 26.47 10.24
CA ALA A 232 -15.13 26.66 10.71
C ALA A 232 -15.26 26.25 12.20
N TYR A 233 -14.68 25.11 12.58
CA TYR A 233 -14.61 24.64 13.95
C TYR A 233 -13.90 25.62 14.88
N GLU A 234 -12.69 26.09 14.51
CA GLU A 234 -11.94 27.06 15.29
C GLU A 234 -12.72 28.36 15.50
N ARG A 235 -13.39 28.86 14.46
CA ARG A 235 -14.27 30.06 14.56
C ARG A 235 -15.43 29.80 15.52
N GLN A 236 -16.07 28.65 15.43
CA GLN A 236 -17.17 28.29 16.32
C GLN A 236 -16.70 28.14 17.76
N GLN A 237 -15.55 27.50 18.02
CA GLN A 237 -14.98 27.38 19.35
C GLN A 237 -14.62 28.75 19.96
N ALA A 238 -14.06 29.67 19.15
CA ALA A 238 -13.78 31.03 19.60
C ALA A 238 -15.06 31.77 19.97
N GLU A 239 -16.14 31.63 19.17
CA GLU A 239 -17.43 32.28 19.48
C GLU A 239 -18.11 31.63 20.69
N LEU A 240 -18.07 30.30 20.83
CA LEU A 240 -18.55 29.59 22.01
C LEU A 240 -17.84 30.05 23.28
N LYS A 241 -16.52 30.16 23.24
CA LYS A 241 -15.72 30.68 24.35
C LYS A 241 -16.14 32.11 24.70
N ARG A 242 -16.25 32.98 23.69
CA ARG A 242 -16.69 34.38 23.89
C ARG A 242 -18.09 34.48 24.50
N LEU A 243 -19.05 33.65 24.02
CA LEU A 243 -20.40 33.61 24.57
C LEU A 243 -20.42 33.11 26.02
N ASN A 244 -19.65 32.08 26.31
CA ASN A 244 -19.50 31.53 27.68
C ASN A 244 -18.89 32.56 28.61
N ASP A 245 -17.81 33.26 28.22
CA ASP A 245 -17.20 34.34 29.01
C ASP A 245 -18.20 35.47 29.32
N LEU A 246 -19.06 35.83 28.36
CA LEU A 246 -20.12 36.81 28.56
C LEU A 246 -21.20 36.32 29.53
N ILE A 247 -21.60 35.05 29.45
CA ILE A 247 -22.56 34.42 30.35
C ILE A 247 -21.99 34.42 31.77
N GLU A 248 -20.78 33.96 31.95
CA GLU A 248 -20.10 33.96 33.25
C GLU A 248 -19.99 35.36 33.88
N LYS A 249 -19.58 36.36 33.10
CA LYS A 249 -19.43 37.77 33.51
C LYS A 249 -20.76 38.38 33.97
N PHE A 250 -21.89 37.97 33.39
CA PHE A 250 -23.20 38.57 33.66
C PHE A 250 -24.15 37.67 34.46
N LYS A 251 -23.83 36.41 34.72
CA LYS A 251 -24.62 35.41 35.42
C LYS A 251 -25.10 35.89 36.80
N HIS A 252 -24.27 36.62 37.55
CA HIS A 252 -24.57 37.08 38.90
C HIS A 252 -25.08 38.52 38.98
N LYS A 253 -25.36 39.21 37.83
CA LYS A 253 -25.88 40.57 37.82
C LYS A 253 -27.36 40.58 37.53
N PRO A 254 -28.27 40.89 38.52
CA PRO A 254 -29.72 40.81 38.31
C PRO A 254 -30.25 41.63 37.12
N SER A 255 -29.68 42.81 36.88
CA SER A 255 -30.03 43.69 35.75
C SER A 255 -29.65 43.15 34.35
N LYS A 256 -28.78 42.15 34.27
CA LYS A 256 -28.29 41.53 33.05
C LYS A 256 -28.60 40.03 32.91
N ALA A 257 -29.38 39.48 33.83
CA ALA A 257 -29.75 38.06 33.83
C ALA A 257 -30.54 37.64 32.56
N SER A 258 -31.37 38.53 31.99
CA SER A 258 -32.08 38.27 30.71
C SER A 258 -31.11 38.19 29.53
N PHE A 259 -30.09 39.04 29.52
CA PHE A 259 -29.03 39.01 28.49
C PHE A 259 -28.24 37.70 28.55
N ALA A 260 -27.82 37.26 29.74
CA ALA A 260 -27.11 35.99 29.90
C ALA A 260 -27.98 34.79 29.46
N ARG A 261 -29.26 34.77 29.80
CA ARG A 261 -30.21 33.74 29.30
C ARG A 261 -30.35 33.74 27.77
N SER A 262 -30.44 34.91 27.16
CA SER A 262 -30.51 35.02 25.68
C SER A 262 -29.24 34.44 25.02
N ARG A 263 -28.05 34.68 25.59
CA ARG A 263 -26.80 34.12 25.06
C ARG A 263 -26.71 32.60 25.25
N LYS A 264 -27.19 32.09 26.37
CA LYS A 264 -27.31 30.64 26.59
C LYS A 264 -28.23 29.97 25.58
N SER A 265 -29.38 30.58 25.28
CA SER A 265 -30.30 30.07 24.27
C SER A 265 -29.73 30.11 22.86
N ILE A 266 -28.79 30.99 22.54
CA ILE A 266 -28.05 30.99 21.26
C ILE A 266 -27.14 29.76 21.21
N ILE A 267 -26.37 29.46 22.27
CA ILE A 267 -25.51 28.28 22.35
C ILE A 267 -26.34 26.99 22.19
N GLU A 268 -27.48 26.88 22.89
CA GLU A 268 -28.37 25.72 22.87
C GLU A 268 -28.98 25.44 21.48
N ARG A 269 -29.13 26.48 20.62
CA ARG A 269 -29.65 26.37 19.26
C ARG A 269 -28.55 26.25 18.21
N MET A 270 -27.27 26.39 18.59
CA MET A 270 -26.14 26.33 17.68
C MET A 270 -25.86 24.89 17.32
N GLU A 271 -25.91 24.56 16.01
CA GLU A 271 -25.43 23.27 15.54
C GLU A 271 -23.91 23.19 15.75
N LEU A 272 -23.49 22.24 16.58
CA LEU A 272 -22.07 22.06 16.87
C LEU A 272 -21.37 21.39 15.71
N ILE A 273 -20.31 22.04 15.22
CA ILE A 273 -19.43 21.48 14.20
C ILE A 273 -18.57 20.43 14.91
N GLU A 274 -18.57 19.22 14.39
CA GLU A 274 -17.67 18.16 14.89
C GLU A 274 -16.22 18.55 14.66
N CYS A 275 -15.37 18.22 15.64
CA CYS A 275 -13.94 18.39 15.52
C CYS A 275 -13.45 17.57 14.33
N PRO A 276 -12.86 18.21 13.31
CA PRO A 276 -12.32 17.46 12.18
C PRO A 276 -11.22 16.52 12.67
N GLU A 277 -11.23 15.28 12.19
CA GLU A 277 -10.07 14.43 12.32
C GLU A 277 -8.95 15.07 11.50
N LEU A 278 -7.94 15.57 12.18
CA LEU A 278 -6.72 15.98 11.52
C LEU A 278 -6.14 14.72 10.86
N GLU A 279 -6.19 14.65 9.54
CA GLU A 279 -5.43 13.63 8.81
C GLU A 279 -3.98 13.80 9.25
N ASN A 280 -3.55 12.86 10.01
CA ASN A 280 -2.26 12.65 10.62
C ASN A 280 -1.17 13.65 10.19
N ALA A 281 -0.95 14.67 10.99
CA ALA A 281 0.41 15.13 11.20
C ALA A 281 1.20 13.86 11.54
N SER A 282 2.26 13.58 10.79
CA SER A 282 3.09 12.41 11.00
C SER A 282 3.33 12.21 12.51
N PHE A 283 2.79 11.13 13.08
CA PHE A 283 2.98 10.83 14.51
C PHE A 283 4.47 10.63 14.84
N PHE A 284 5.28 10.41 13.80
CA PHE A 284 6.72 10.25 13.91
C PHE A 284 7.41 11.59 13.64
N THR A 285 7.77 12.31 14.69
CA THR A 285 8.39 13.65 14.64
C THR A 285 9.92 13.63 14.65
N GLY A 286 10.55 12.47 14.44
CA GLY A 286 12.01 12.35 14.41
C GLY A 286 12.47 11.00 13.91
N PRO A 287 13.80 10.80 13.71
CA PRO A 287 14.36 9.55 13.25
C PRO A 287 14.17 8.44 14.31
N ILE A 288 13.80 7.25 13.86
CA ILE A 288 13.76 6.05 14.68
C ILE A 288 15.12 5.37 14.52
N GLU A 289 16.01 5.61 15.48
CA GLU A 289 17.36 5.03 15.46
C GLU A 289 17.36 3.62 16.06
N PRO A 290 18.12 2.66 15.50
CA PRO A 290 18.37 1.36 16.11
C PRO A 290 18.96 1.47 17.52
N LEU A 291 18.70 0.47 18.39
CA LEU A 291 19.29 0.41 19.73
C LEU A 291 20.81 0.28 19.69
N VAL A 292 21.30 -0.47 18.72
CA VAL A 292 22.74 -0.74 18.52
C VAL A 292 23.07 -0.44 17.09
N LEU A 293 24.16 0.27 16.86
CA LEU A 293 24.65 0.53 15.51
C LEU A 293 25.12 -0.78 14.88
N GLY A 294 24.54 -1.13 13.73
CA GLY A 294 24.93 -2.32 12.98
C GLY A 294 26.31 -2.19 12.31
N PRO A 295 26.87 -3.29 11.80
CA PRO A 295 28.12 -3.30 11.06
C PRO A 295 27.99 -2.56 9.72
N LYS A 296 29.12 -2.23 9.07
CA LYS A 296 29.14 -1.61 7.73
C LYS A 296 28.40 -2.48 6.71
N TRP A 297 28.72 -3.76 6.69
CA TRP A 297 28.05 -4.79 5.89
C TRP A 297 27.14 -5.60 6.81
N VAL A 298 25.86 -5.47 6.60
CA VAL A 298 24.82 -6.11 7.43
C VAL A 298 24.60 -7.55 6.98
N TYR A 299 24.63 -7.77 5.68
CA TYR A 299 24.53 -9.10 5.08
C TYR A 299 25.38 -9.18 3.82
N GLU A 300 26.08 -10.30 3.66
CA GLU A 300 26.90 -10.59 2.48
C GLU A 300 26.52 -11.97 1.95
N ALA A 301 26.33 -12.08 0.64
CA ALA A 301 26.07 -13.33 -0.05
C ALA A 301 26.95 -13.44 -1.29
N GLU A 302 27.63 -14.57 -1.45
CA GLU A 302 28.47 -14.92 -2.60
C GLU A 302 27.97 -16.23 -3.21
N HIS A 303 27.52 -16.17 -4.47
CA HIS A 303 26.98 -17.34 -5.20
C HIS A 303 25.97 -18.14 -4.39
N LEU A 304 25.14 -17.43 -3.63
CA LEU A 304 24.15 -18.01 -2.74
C LEU A 304 23.03 -18.67 -3.56
N LYS A 305 22.90 -19.98 -3.46
CA LYS A 305 21.78 -20.73 -4.04
C LYS A 305 20.72 -21.00 -3.00
N ILE A 306 19.55 -20.45 -3.24
CA ILE A 306 18.37 -20.61 -2.38
C ILE A 306 17.37 -21.60 -3.00
N GLY A 307 16.62 -22.31 -2.15
CA GLY A 307 15.61 -23.26 -2.60
C GLY A 307 15.14 -24.21 -1.52
N TYR A 308 14.38 -25.23 -1.92
CA TYR A 308 13.82 -26.24 -1.04
C TYR A 308 14.24 -27.65 -1.47
N ASN A 309 14.39 -28.55 -0.52
CA ASN A 309 14.66 -29.98 -0.77
C ASN A 309 15.82 -30.23 -1.75
N LYS A 310 16.90 -29.47 -1.63
CA LYS A 310 18.08 -29.50 -2.52
C LYS A 310 17.82 -29.10 -3.97
N LYS A 311 16.63 -28.57 -4.29
CA LYS A 311 16.35 -27.99 -5.60
C LYS A 311 16.59 -26.48 -5.52
N ALA A 312 17.61 -25.99 -6.22
CA ALA A 312 17.89 -24.57 -6.31
C ALA A 312 16.79 -23.87 -7.11
N ILE A 313 16.29 -22.78 -6.58
CA ILE A 313 15.32 -21.89 -7.26
C ILE A 313 16.08 -20.72 -7.86
N LYS A 314 17.03 -20.13 -7.12
CA LYS A 314 17.79 -18.93 -7.53
C LYS A 314 19.21 -18.97 -7.04
N GLU A 315 20.08 -18.29 -7.80
CA GLU A 315 21.44 -17.96 -7.41
C GLU A 315 21.59 -16.44 -7.39
N LEU A 316 22.21 -15.89 -6.34
CA LEU A 316 22.45 -14.45 -6.24
C LEU A 316 23.73 -14.15 -5.45
N SER A 317 24.34 -13.02 -5.77
CA SER A 317 25.42 -12.40 -5.00
C SER A 317 24.99 -10.98 -4.62
N LEU A 318 25.03 -10.63 -3.33
CA LEU A 318 24.51 -9.36 -2.83
C LEU A 318 25.29 -8.96 -1.58
N ARG A 319 25.54 -7.66 -1.43
CA ARG A 319 26.04 -7.05 -0.19
C ARG A 319 25.08 -5.95 0.26
N ILE A 320 24.60 -6.05 1.48
CA ILE A 320 23.67 -5.06 2.08
C ILE A 320 24.45 -4.19 3.05
N ARG A 321 24.51 -2.90 2.77
CA ARG A 321 25.16 -1.91 3.62
C ARG A 321 24.19 -1.42 4.70
N ARG A 322 24.73 -1.03 5.85
CA ARG A 322 24.00 -0.38 6.92
C ARG A 322 23.23 0.85 6.43
N GLY A 323 21.97 0.94 6.83
CA GLY A 323 21.05 2.03 6.51
C GLY A 323 20.34 1.90 5.16
N GLN A 324 20.68 0.91 4.32
CA GLN A 324 19.98 0.67 3.07
C GLN A 324 18.59 0.05 3.31
N LYS A 325 17.61 0.50 2.53
CA LYS A 325 16.26 -0.04 2.49
C LYS A 325 16.02 -0.65 1.11
N ILE A 326 16.05 -1.98 1.04
CA ILE A 326 15.96 -2.71 -0.23
C ILE A 326 14.59 -3.36 -0.34
N GLY A 327 13.83 -2.98 -1.37
CA GLY A 327 12.57 -3.62 -1.74
C GLY A 327 12.81 -4.80 -2.68
N ILE A 328 12.16 -5.93 -2.43
CA ILE A 328 12.20 -7.12 -3.29
C ILE A 328 10.89 -7.21 -4.05
N ILE A 329 10.95 -7.27 -5.36
CA ILE A 329 9.80 -7.42 -6.25
C ILE A 329 10.00 -8.58 -7.23
N GLY A 330 8.93 -9.02 -7.88
CA GLY A 330 8.93 -10.09 -8.87
C GLY A 330 7.65 -10.91 -8.81
N ALA A 331 7.44 -11.77 -9.80
CA ALA A 331 6.27 -12.65 -9.90
C ALA A 331 6.11 -13.57 -8.68
N ASN A 332 4.91 -14.08 -8.48
CA ASN A 332 4.67 -15.05 -7.42
C ASN A 332 5.41 -16.37 -7.71
N GLY A 333 5.96 -17.00 -6.66
CA GLY A 333 6.73 -18.25 -6.80
C GLY A 333 8.20 -18.08 -7.21
N THR A 334 8.71 -16.86 -7.49
CA THR A 334 10.10 -16.64 -7.90
C THR A 334 11.14 -16.79 -6.78
N GLY A 335 10.71 -17.05 -5.54
CA GLY A 335 11.62 -17.33 -4.41
C GLY A 335 11.89 -16.15 -3.48
N LYS A 336 11.11 -15.06 -3.53
CA LYS A 336 11.25 -13.86 -2.67
C LYS A 336 11.23 -14.21 -1.17
N THR A 337 10.15 -14.85 -0.71
CA THR A 337 10.01 -15.32 0.68
C THR A 337 11.09 -16.35 1.06
N THR A 338 11.48 -17.22 0.12
CA THR A 338 12.57 -18.19 0.32
C THR A 338 13.88 -17.46 0.61
N PHE A 339 14.16 -16.39 -0.12
CA PHE A 339 15.35 -15.57 0.13
C PHE A 339 15.29 -14.90 1.50
N LEU A 340 14.17 -14.26 1.87
CA LEU A 340 14.01 -13.67 3.20
C LEU A 340 14.23 -14.70 4.31
N LYS A 341 13.64 -15.91 4.19
CA LYS A 341 13.82 -17.00 5.16
C LYS A 341 15.26 -17.50 5.23
N THR A 342 15.97 -17.49 4.10
CA THR A 342 17.40 -17.84 4.07
C THR A 342 18.24 -16.77 4.78
N VAL A 343 17.95 -15.48 4.56
CA VAL A 343 18.61 -14.37 5.26
C VAL A 343 18.30 -14.38 6.76
N ALA A 344 17.05 -14.74 7.13
CA ALA A 344 16.63 -14.91 8.53
C ALA A 344 17.30 -16.10 9.23
N GLY A 345 17.87 -17.03 8.47
CA GLY A 345 18.46 -18.27 9.01
C GLY A 345 17.44 -19.38 9.30
N GLU A 346 16.19 -19.21 8.85
CA GLU A 346 15.13 -20.24 8.95
C GLU A 346 15.29 -21.35 7.90
N LEU A 347 15.94 -21.02 6.77
CA LEU A 347 16.27 -21.95 5.70
C LEU A 347 17.76 -21.94 5.44
N GLU A 348 18.35 -23.13 5.31
CA GLU A 348 19.73 -23.27 4.91
C GLU A 348 19.89 -23.03 3.41
N ALA A 349 20.97 -22.33 3.05
CA ALA A 349 21.36 -22.20 1.65
C ALA A 349 21.75 -23.57 1.07
N ILE A 350 21.41 -23.82 -0.19
CA ILE A 350 21.76 -25.07 -0.87
C ILE A 350 23.26 -25.10 -1.18
N GLU A 351 23.79 -24.00 -1.71
CA GLU A 351 25.21 -23.80 -2.04
C GLU A 351 25.56 -22.32 -1.87
N GLY A 352 26.84 -22.01 -1.88
CA GLY A 352 27.37 -20.66 -1.76
C GLY A 352 27.60 -20.25 -0.30
N LYS A 353 27.87 -18.97 -0.10
CA LYS A 353 28.10 -18.41 1.23
C LYS A 353 27.14 -17.24 1.44
N GLY A 354 26.48 -17.23 2.58
CA GLY A 354 25.69 -16.11 3.03
C GLY A 354 25.85 -15.94 4.54
N GLY A 355 25.95 -14.69 5.01
CA GLY A 355 26.13 -14.46 6.44
C GLY A 355 25.78 -13.04 6.87
N LEU A 356 25.34 -12.94 8.12
CA LEU A 356 25.10 -11.67 8.80
C LEU A 356 26.42 -11.13 9.34
N GLY A 357 26.59 -9.82 9.31
CA GLY A 357 27.69 -9.13 9.94
C GLY A 357 27.67 -9.26 11.47
N ASN A 358 28.78 -8.90 12.12
CA ASN A 358 28.87 -8.93 13.58
C ASN A 358 27.89 -7.90 14.21
N ASN A 359 27.26 -8.25 15.35
CA ASN A 359 26.34 -7.39 16.10
C ASN A 359 25.06 -6.99 15.33
N VAL A 360 24.61 -7.80 14.38
CA VAL A 360 23.32 -7.61 13.75
C VAL A 360 22.21 -8.03 14.72
N LEU A 361 21.36 -7.07 15.10
CA LEU A 361 20.10 -7.30 15.80
C LEU A 361 19.00 -7.33 14.75
N MET A 362 18.58 -8.53 14.38
CA MET A 362 17.59 -8.76 13.36
C MET A 362 16.18 -8.79 13.95
N GLY A 363 15.25 -8.12 13.28
CA GLY A 363 13.83 -8.27 13.50
C GLY A 363 13.17 -8.81 12.24
N TYR A 364 12.41 -9.89 12.35
CA TYR A 364 11.76 -10.54 11.22
C TYR A 364 10.24 -10.52 11.38
N PHE A 365 9.56 -10.05 10.35
CA PHE A 365 8.10 -10.07 10.22
C PHE A 365 7.74 -11.03 9.09
N ASP A 366 7.11 -12.14 9.44
CA ASP A 366 6.50 -13.10 8.51
C ASP A 366 4.98 -13.05 8.67
N GLN A 367 4.27 -12.97 7.57
CA GLN A 367 2.81 -12.94 7.54
C GLN A 367 2.18 -14.18 8.21
N GLN A 368 2.83 -15.34 8.16
CA GLN A 368 2.34 -16.56 8.80
C GLN A 368 2.51 -16.53 10.33
N THR A 369 3.52 -15.84 10.83
CA THR A 369 3.78 -15.67 12.26
C THR A 369 2.79 -14.69 12.91
N ALA A 370 2.08 -13.88 12.13
CA ALA A 370 1.00 -12.99 12.59
C ALA A 370 -0.20 -13.74 13.23
N ALA A 371 -0.16 -15.05 13.33
CA ALA A 371 -1.12 -15.88 14.08
C ALA A 371 -0.88 -15.87 15.60
N VAL A 372 -0.38 -14.75 16.17
CA VAL A 372 -0.23 -14.62 17.62
C VAL A 372 -1.60 -14.80 18.28
N GLN A 373 -1.73 -15.85 19.06
CA GLN A 373 -2.89 -16.11 19.91
C GLN A 373 -2.49 -15.79 21.35
N SER A 374 -3.00 -14.68 21.86
CA SER A 374 -2.84 -14.33 23.27
C SER A 374 -4.19 -13.94 23.83
N GLU A 375 -4.52 -14.45 25.01
CA GLU A 375 -5.73 -14.10 25.76
C GLU A 375 -5.58 -12.75 26.51
N LYS A 376 -4.37 -12.16 26.50
CA LYS A 376 -4.09 -10.85 27.09
C LYS A 376 -4.66 -9.73 26.22
N SER A 377 -4.95 -8.59 26.86
CA SER A 377 -5.27 -7.37 26.12
C SER A 377 -4.06 -6.88 25.31
N VAL A 378 -4.30 -6.11 24.26
CA VAL A 378 -3.24 -5.46 23.47
C VAL A 378 -2.28 -4.67 24.36
N LEU A 379 -2.83 -3.96 25.34
CA LEU A 379 -2.05 -3.17 26.29
C LEU A 379 -1.12 -4.04 27.15
N GLU A 380 -1.68 -5.10 27.75
CA GLU A 380 -0.91 -6.02 28.60
C GLU A 380 0.15 -6.77 27.79
N HIS A 381 -0.20 -7.24 26.60
CA HIS A 381 0.73 -7.93 25.71
C HIS A 381 1.92 -7.05 25.35
N PHE A 382 1.66 -5.81 24.94
CA PHE A 382 2.72 -4.85 24.59
C PHE A 382 3.57 -4.45 25.79
N HIS A 383 2.96 -4.26 26.96
CA HIS A 383 3.68 -3.92 28.19
C HIS A 383 4.59 -5.07 28.68
N ASP A 384 4.17 -6.32 28.49
CA ASP A 384 5.02 -7.47 28.83
C ASP A 384 6.29 -7.55 27.96
N LEU A 385 6.19 -7.14 26.69
CA LEU A 385 7.34 -7.08 25.79
C LEU A 385 8.27 -5.90 26.10
N PHE A 386 7.71 -4.80 26.61
CA PHE A 386 8.45 -3.57 26.93
C PHE A 386 8.21 -3.12 28.39
N PRO A 387 8.65 -3.91 29.38
CA PRO A 387 8.34 -3.66 30.81
C PRO A 387 8.95 -2.38 31.39
N VAL A 388 9.92 -1.79 30.67
CA VAL A 388 10.54 -0.50 31.07
C VAL A 388 9.64 0.69 30.73
N MET A 389 8.71 0.53 29.80
CA MET A 389 7.78 1.60 29.41
C MET A 389 6.66 1.74 30.45
N THR A 390 6.31 2.99 30.76
CA THR A 390 5.13 3.27 31.57
C THR A 390 3.85 2.97 30.76
N GLU A 391 2.74 2.68 31.43
CA GLU A 391 1.45 2.44 30.76
C GLU A 391 1.04 3.60 29.83
N LYS A 392 1.36 4.83 30.22
CA LYS A 392 1.11 6.02 29.40
C LYS A 392 1.94 6.02 28.13
N GLU A 393 3.20 5.63 28.20
CA GLU A 393 4.07 5.52 27.02
C GLU A 393 3.60 4.40 26.11
N VAL A 394 3.21 3.24 26.66
CA VAL A 394 2.63 2.14 25.88
C VAL A 394 1.37 2.59 25.14
N ARG A 395 0.43 3.27 25.83
CA ARG A 395 -0.79 3.81 25.20
C ARG A 395 -0.47 4.84 24.11
N ASN A 396 0.51 5.70 24.32
CA ASN A 396 0.95 6.68 23.31
C ASN A 396 1.56 5.98 22.09
N THR A 397 2.43 5.00 22.31
CA THR A 397 3.06 4.22 21.23
C THR A 397 2.01 3.45 20.45
N LEU A 398 1.11 2.72 21.11
CA LEU A 398 0.00 2.02 20.45
C LEU A 398 -0.91 3.00 19.68
N GLY A 399 -1.14 4.20 20.23
CA GLY A 399 -1.90 5.27 19.57
C GLY A 399 -1.26 5.74 18.25
N MET A 400 0.08 5.81 18.18
CA MET A 400 0.80 6.13 16.93
C MET A 400 0.54 5.10 15.85
N TYR A 401 0.27 3.84 16.21
CA TYR A 401 -0.09 2.75 15.31
C TYR A 401 -1.59 2.51 15.24
N LEU A 402 -2.41 3.53 15.52
CA LEU A 402 -3.86 3.51 15.40
C LEU A 402 -4.59 2.53 16.34
N PHE A 403 -4.00 2.17 17.47
CA PHE A 403 -4.70 1.50 18.56
C PHE A 403 -5.11 2.54 19.60
N SER A 404 -6.39 2.88 19.66
CA SER A 404 -6.89 3.93 20.55
C SER A 404 -8.17 3.53 21.27
N GLY A 405 -8.46 4.19 22.39
CA GLY A 405 -9.70 4.01 23.13
C GLY A 405 -9.93 2.56 23.57
N GLN A 406 -10.95 1.93 23.02
CA GLN A 406 -11.33 0.55 23.35
C GLN A 406 -10.45 -0.51 22.69
N ASP A 407 -9.73 -0.17 21.62
CA ASP A 407 -8.90 -1.14 20.88
C ASP A 407 -7.76 -1.69 21.73
N VAL A 408 -7.18 -0.86 22.60
CA VAL A 408 -6.10 -1.30 23.50
C VAL A 408 -6.56 -2.30 24.57
N ALA A 409 -7.87 -2.36 24.84
CA ALA A 409 -8.48 -3.29 25.79
C ALA A 409 -8.97 -4.58 25.13
N LYS A 410 -9.01 -4.67 23.79
CA LYS A 410 -9.35 -5.90 23.06
C LYS A 410 -8.30 -6.97 23.34
N LYS A 411 -8.72 -8.23 23.37
CA LYS A 411 -7.78 -9.35 23.41
C LYS A 411 -7.05 -9.48 22.08
N VAL A 412 -5.80 -9.87 22.11
CA VAL A 412 -5.01 -10.11 20.89
C VAL A 412 -5.64 -11.19 20.02
N SER A 413 -6.26 -12.22 20.63
CA SER A 413 -7.03 -13.25 19.92
C SER A 413 -8.15 -12.69 19.05
N ASP A 414 -8.82 -11.62 19.53
CA ASP A 414 -10.02 -11.04 18.89
C ASP A 414 -9.69 -10.02 17.79
N LEU A 415 -8.42 -9.70 17.59
CA LEU A 415 -7.96 -8.79 16.56
C LEU A 415 -8.13 -9.43 15.17
N SER A 416 -8.54 -8.61 14.21
CA SER A 416 -8.50 -8.97 12.78
C SER A 416 -7.05 -9.20 12.31
N GLY A 417 -6.87 -9.89 11.18
CA GLY A 417 -5.54 -10.15 10.60
C GLY A 417 -4.72 -8.86 10.40
N GLY A 418 -5.34 -7.81 9.86
CA GLY A 418 -4.67 -6.52 9.67
C GLY A 418 -4.33 -5.79 10.98
N GLU A 419 -5.17 -5.92 12.03
CA GLU A 419 -4.86 -5.39 13.36
C GLU A 419 -3.71 -6.16 14.02
N LYS A 420 -3.67 -7.49 13.89
CA LYS A 420 -2.55 -8.32 14.36
C LYS A 420 -1.24 -7.97 13.70
N SER A 421 -1.24 -7.87 12.36
CA SER A 421 -0.05 -7.44 11.61
C SER A 421 0.45 -6.07 12.05
N ARG A 422 -0.46 -5.12 12.26
CA ARG A 422 -0.14 -3.77 12.74
C ARG A 422 0.44 -3.77 14.15
N LEU A 423 -0.09 -4.62 15.05
CA LEU A 423 0.44 -4.79 16.40
C LEU A 423 1.88 -5.31 16.35
N MET A 424 2.13 -6.40 15.63
CA MET A 424 3.45 -7.00 15.50
C MET A 424 4.48 -6.05 14.87
N LEU A 425 4.08 -5.28 13.86
CA LEU A 425 4.95 -4.27 13.27
C LEU A 425 5.25 -3.13 14.25
N SER A 426 4.28 -2.75 15.10
CA SER A 426 4.51 -1.78 16.17
C SER A 426 5.51 -2.29 17.22
N GLU A 427 5.44 -3.57 17.56
CA GLU A 427 6.39 -4.24 18.45
C GLU A 427 7.79 -4.30 17.83
N LEU A 428 7.87 -4.69 16.57
CA LEU A 428 9.12 -4.77 15.82
C LEU A 428 9.83 -3.42 15.76
N ILE A 429 9.11 -2.36 15.38
CA ILE A 429 9.68 -1.01 15.27
C ILE A 429 10.05 -0.46 16.65
N THR A 430 9.25 -0.73 17.68
CA THR A 430 9.53 -0.31 19.07
C THR A 430 10.76 -1.04 19.63
N GLY A 431 10.98 -2.29 19.23
CA GLY A 431 12.18 -3.07 19.55
C GLY A 431 13.47 -2.51 18.93
N ARG A 432 13.37 -1.61 17.95
CA ARG A 432 14.48 -0.88 17.32
C ARG A 432 15.67 -1.79 16.91
N PRO A 433 15.42 -2.89 16.16
CA PRO A 433 16.51 -3.71 15.60
C PRO A 433 17.35 -2.86 14.65
N ASN A 434 18.57 -3.30 14.30
CA ASN A 434 19.38 -2.61 13.30
C ASN A 434 19.25 -3.20 11.89
N PHE A 435 18.57 -4.37 11.77
CA PHE A 435 18.22 -4.97 10.51
C PHE A 435 16.78 -5.52 10.56
N MET A 436 15.91 -5.03 9.71
CA MET A 436 14.53 -5.51 9.58
C MET A 436 14.34 -6.33 8.31
N LEU A 437 13.75 -7.50 8.46
CA LEU A 437 13.26 -8.34 7.37
C LEU A 437 11.74 -8.32 7.40
N LEU A 438 11.08 -7.96 6.28
CA LEU A 438 9.63 -7.83 6.24
C LEU A 438 9.08 -8.59 5.03
N ASP A 439 8.17 -9.53 5.25
CA ASP A 439 7.47 -10.24 4.20
C ASP A 439 6.02 -9.75 4.11
N GLU A 440 5.70 -8.99 3.05
CA GLU A 440 4.39 -8.40 2.77
C GLU A 440 3.80 -7.61 3.95
N PRO A 441 4.50 -6.60 4.52
CA PRO A 441 4.09 -5.94 5.76
C PRO A 441 2.79 -5.13 5.63
N THR A 442 2.39 -4.77 4.41
CA THR A 442 1.21 -3.92 4.15
C THR A 442 -0.05 -4.70 3.79
N ASN A 443 0.01 -6.03 3.71
CA ASN A 443 -1.13 -6.86 3.34
C ASN A 443 -2.27 -6.78 4.38
N HIS A 444 -3.51 -6.78 3.89
CA HIS A 444 -4.74 -6.70 4.70
C HIS A 444 -4.88 -5.41 5.53
N MET A 445 -4.08 -4.39 5.26
CA MET A 445 -4.15 -3.11 5.96
C MET A 445 -4.95 -2.08 5.17
N ASP A 446 -5.73 -1.29 5.88
CA ASP A 446 -6.39 -0.14 5.28
C ASP A 446 -5.38 0.98 4.95
N ILE A 447 -5.81 1.93 4.14
CA ILE A 447 -4.93 3.00 3.64
C ILE A 447 -4.33 3.84 4.78
N LYS A 448 -5.09 4.11 5.86
CA LYS A 448 -4.59 4.86 7.02
C LYS A 448 -3.48 4.09 7.75
N ALA A 449 -3.64 2.79 7.94
CA ALA A 449 -2.62 1.94 8.55
C ALA A 449 -1.35 1.87 7.69
N LYS A 450 -1.51 1.72 6.37
CA LYS A 450 -0.39 1.76 5.42
C LYS A 450 0.38 3.08 5.51
N GLU A 451 -0.31 4.22 5.46
CA GLU A 451 0.30 5.57 5.59
C GLU A 451 1.07 5.73 6.91
N THR A 452 0.52 5.22 8.00
CA THR A 452 1.17 5.27 9.31
C THR A 452 2.48 4.46 9.33
N LEU A 453 2.45 3.24 8.78
CA LEU A 453 3.64 2.39 8.69
C LEU A 453 4.68 2.94 7.72
N GLU A 454 4.27 3.49 6.58
CA GLU A 454 5.16 4.18 5.65
C GLU A 454 5.92 5.31 6.35
N ALA A 455 5.21 6.13 7.14
CA ALA A 455 5.84 7.20 7.91
C ALA A 455 6.85 6.65 8.95
N ALA A 456 6.50 5.55 9.63
CA ALA A 456 7.38 4.90 10.59
C ALA A 456 8.64 4.33 9.91
N PHE A 457 8.47 3.61 8.80
CA PHE A 457 9.58 3.01 8.07
C PHE A 457 10.45 4.07 7.37
N LYS A 458 9.89 5.19 6.93
CA LYS A 458 10.68 6.35 6.47
C LYS A 458 11.54 6.94 7.58
N ALA A 459 10.97 7.09 8.77
CA ALA A 459 11.66 7.63 9.93
C ALA A 459 12.72 6.68 10.49
N TYR A 460 12.62 5.37 10.21
CA TYR A 460 13.59 4.37 10.65
C TYR A 460 14.91 4.51 9.86
N THR A 461 16.02 4.62 10.59
CA THR A 461 17.37 4.85 10.03
C THR A 461 18.22 3.57 9.93
N GLY A 462 17.70 2.43 10.38
CA GLY A 462 18.37 1.14 10.26
C GLY A 462 18.23 0.54 8.86
N THR A 463 18.78 -0.66 8.70
CA THR A 463 18.76 -1.42 7.44
C THR A 463 17.46 -2.20 7.30
N MET A 464 16.90 -2.24 6.09
CA MET A 464 15.68 -2.99 5.80
C MET A 464 15.81 -3.80 4.52
N LEU A 465 15.28 -5.00 4.55
CA LEU A 465 15.06 -5.85 3.38
C LEU A 465 13.60 -6.31 3.42
N PHE A 466 12.82 -5.99 2.40
CA PHE A 466 11.39 -6.27 2.45
C PHE A 466 10.83 -6.72 1.10
N VAL A 467 9.92 -7.66 1.14
CA VAL A 467 9.08 -8.05 0.00
C VAL A 467 7.79 -7.28 0.08
N SER A 468 7.35 -6.68 -1.01
CA SER A 468 6.03 -6.07 -1.10
C SER A 468 5.51 -6.02 -2.53
N HIS A 469 4.19 -6.15 -2.68
CA HIS A 469 3.48 -5.87 -3.93
C HIS A 469 2.81 -4.49 -3.93
N ASP A 470 2.91 -3.75 -2.82
CA ASP A 470 2.40 -2.38 -2.72
C ASP A 470 3.41 -1.39 -3.34
N ARG A 471 3.15 -1.02 -4.61
CA ARG A 471 4.00 -0.11 -5.39
C ARG A 471 4.21 1.24 -4.72
N TYR A 472 3.18 1.74 -4.02
CA TYR A 472 3.28 3.01 -3.31
C TYR A 472 4.21 2.90 -2.11
N PHE A 473 4.06 1.83 -1.32
CA PHE A 473 4.96 1.53 -0.21
C PHE A 473 6.41 1.42 -0.67
N ILE A 474 6.65 0.64 -1.74
CA ILE A 474 7.99 0.48 -2.32
C ILE A 474 8.57 1.83 -2.73
N SER A 475 7.81 2.65 -3.49
CA SER A 475 8.26 3.97 -3.96
C SER A 475 8.59 4.96 -2.84
N GLN A 476 7.94 4.79 -1.68
CA GLN A 476 8.11 5.68 -0.54
C GLN A 476 9.20 5.26 0.43
N VAL A 477 9.56 3.98 0.48
CA VAL A 477 10.45 3.42 1.51
C VAL A 477 11.75 2.87 0.94
N ALA A 478 11.72 2.28 -0.28
CA ALA A 478 12.88 1.64 -0.86
C ALA A 478 13.89 2.64 -1.45
N ASP A 479 15.14 2.52 -1.04
CA ASP A 479 16.28 3.22 -1.65
C ASP A 479 16.79 2.46 -2.88
N ALA A 480 16.62 1.12 -2.88
CA ALA A 480 17.03 0.23 -3.95
C ALA A 480 16.02 -0.92 -4.14
N ILE A 481 16.03 -1.52 -5.31
CA ILE A 481 15.10 -2.60 -5.67
C ILE A 481 15.88 -3.84 -6.11
N LEU A 482 15.46 -4.99 -5.62
CA LEU A 482 15.90 -6.32 -6.05
C LEU A 482 14.76 -6.97 -6.85
N VAL A 483 14.96 -7.19 -8.13
CA VAL A 483 13.96 -7.79 -9.01
C VAL A 483 14.25 -9.27 -9.16
N PHE A 484 13.31 -10.12 -8.76
CA PHE A 484 13.38 -11.57 -8.92
C PHE A 484 12.67 -11.95 -10.22
N GLU A 485 13.41 -12.04 -11.33
CA GLU A 485 12.95 -12.58 -12.60
C GLU A 485 12.99 -14.11 -12.59
N GLU A 486 12.48 -14.78 -13.63
CA GLU A 486 12.47 -16.26 -13.68
C GLU A 486 13.86 -16.87 -13.58
N ASP A 487 14.85 -16.32 -14.30
CA ASP A 487 16.19 -16.90 -14.42
C ASP A 487 17.26 -16.19 -13.57
N ARG A 488 17.05 -14.94 -13.21
CA ARG A 488 18.07 -14.09 -12.57
C ARG A 488 17.50 -13.16 -11.50
N VAL A 489 18.39 -12.55 -10.72
CA VAL A 489 18.08 -11.48 -9.78
C VAL A 489 18.82 -10.23 -10.21
N MET A 490 18.10 -9.11 -10.37
CA MET A 490 18.67 -7.84 -10.80
C MET A 490 18.58 -6.81 -9.67
N TYR A 491 19.62 -5.99 -9.53
CA TYR A 491 19.68 -4.95 -8.51
C TYR A 491 19.58 -3.56 -9.15
N TYR A 492 18.62 -2.75 -8.70
CA TYR A 492 18.39 -1.37 -9.13
C TYR A 492 18.63 -0.42 -7.94
N PRO A 493 19.70 0.36 -7.95
CA PRO A 493 20.14 1.12 -6.77
C PRO A 493 19.40 2.44 -6.50
N PHE A 494 18.64 2.95 -7.46
CA PHE A 494 17.99 4.25 -7.35
C PHE A 494 16.47 4.17 -7.09
N GLY A 495 16.01 3.08 -6.48
CA GLY A 495 14.64 2.91 -6.07
C GLY A 495 13.67 2.56 -7.20
N TYR A 496 12.37 2.70 -6.88
CA TYR A 496 11.31 2.16 -7.73
C TYR A 496 11.06 2.96 -9.01
N GLU A 497 11.23 4.27 -8.98
CA GLU A 497 11.01 5.12 -10.17
C GLU A 497 12.07 4.85 -11.25
N HIS A 498 13.32 4.66 -10.83
CA HIS A 498 14.40 4.25 -11.72
C HIS A 498 14.10 2.88 -12.37
N TYR A 499 13.68 1.90 -11.56
CA TYR A 499 13.22 0.60 -12.08
C TYR A 499 12.12 0.76 -13.14
N LEU A 500 11.08 1.57 -12.88
CA LEU A 500 9.99 1.80 -13.83
C LEU A 500 10.45 2.44 -15.15
N THR A 501 11.46 3.30 -15.09
CA THR A 501 12.03 3.93 -16.29
C THR A 501 12.73 2.88 -17.15
N HIS A 502 13.45 1.95 -16.54
CA HIS A 502 14.12 0.85 -17.24
C HIS A 502 13.13 -0.19 -17.78
N CYS A 503 12.04 -0.49 -17.06
CA CYS A 503 11.00 -1.43 -17.55
C CYS A 503 10.23 -0.92 -18.77
N LYS A 504 10.19 0.39 -19.01
CA LYS A 504 9.56 0.97 -20.19
C LYS A 504 10.36 0.76 -21.47
N THR A 505 11.63 0.42 -21.38
CA THR A 505 12.48 0.00 -22.51
C THR A 505 12.15 -1.46 -22.82
N GLN A 506 11.39 -1.69 -23.89
CA GLN A 506 10.74 -2.98 -24.22
C GLN A 506 11.69 -4.09 -24.67
N ASP A 507 12.99 -3.86 -24.76
CA ASP A 507 13.95 -4.84 -25.27
C ASP A 507 14.99 -5.18 -24.21
N THR A 508 15.05 -6.47 -23.83
CA THR A 508 16.01 -6.97 -22.82
C THR A 508 17.46 -6.80 -23.28
N GLU A 509 17.72 -6.81 -24.58
CA GLU A 509 19.06 -6.55 -25.13
C GLU A 509 19.36 -5.04 -25.10
N GLU A 510 18.41 -4.17 -25.40
CA GLU A 510 18.53 -2.71 -25.24
C GLU A 510 18.70 -2.32 -23.78
N LEU A 511 17.96 -2.94 -22.85
CA LEU A 511 18.09 -2.70 -21.40
C LEU A 511 19.48 -3.11 -20.90
N SER A 512 19.97 -4.28 -21.30
CA SER A 512 21.32 -4.75 -20.95
C SER A 512 22.39 -3.86 -21.56
N ALA A 513 22.22 -3.41 -22.80
CA ALA A 513 23.14 -2.49 -23.47
C ALA A 513 23.10 -1.09 -22.84
N LEU A 514 21.92 -0.61 -22.40
CA LEU A 514 21.76 0.64 -21.69
C LEU A 514 22.46 0.59 -20.32
N MET A 515 22.22 -0.46 -19.53
CA MET A 515 22.87 -0.67 -18.24
C MET A 515 24.41 -0.82 -18.37
N GLU A 516 24.88 -1.44 -19.44
CA GLU A 516 26.30 -1.58 -19.71
C GLU A 516 26.93 -0.26 -20.18
N ALA A 517 26.21 0.52 -20.99
CA ALA A 517 26.62 1.87 -21.39
C ALA A 517 26.60 2.86 -20.22
N GLU A 518 25.60 2.80 -19.39
CA GLU A 518 25.51 3.53 -18.14
C GLU A 518 26.67 3.16 -17.20
N ASN A 519 26.95 1.89 -16.97
CA ASN A 519 28.12 1.42 -16.22
C ASN A 519 29.44 1.93 -16.81
N GLN A 520 29.61 1.89 -18.13
CA GLN A 520 30.83 2.38 -18.77
C GLN A 520 30.99 3.90 -18.66
N ALA A 521 29.90 4.67 -18.79
CA ALA A 521 29.90 6.13 -18.61
C ALA A 521 30.24 6.52 -17.17
N LEU A 522 29.72 5.80 -16.22
CA LEU A 522 29.97 5.89 -14.82
C LEU A 522 31.44 5.65 -14.48
N VAL A 523 32.03 4.50 -14.89
CA VAL A 523 33.46 4.19 -14.69
C VAL A 523 34.35 5.25 -15.33
N ALA A 524 33.95 5.80 -16.47
CA ALA A 524 34.66 6.92 -17.11
C ALA A 524 34.54 8.21 -16.30
N GLY A 525 33.36 8.54 -15.77
CA GLY A 525 33.11 9.72 -14.93
C GLY A 525 33.90 9.67 -13.61
N LEU A 526 33.91 8.52 -12.92
CA LEU A 526 34.68 8.34 -11.69
C LEU A 526 36.19 8.50 -11.85
N ARG A 527 36.74 8.07 -13.00
CA ARG A 527 38.14 8.33 -13.32
C ARG A 527 38.46 9.80 -13.50
N ALA A 528 37.47 10.64 -13.79
CA ALA A 528 37.61 12.08 -13.98
C ALA A 528 37.48 12.87 -12.66
N VAL A 529 36.95 12.28 -11.56
CA VAL A 529 36.85 12.97 -10.26
C VAL A 529 38.22 13.21 -9.66
N PRO A 530 38.60 14.48 -9.34
CA PRO A 530 39.89 14.77 -8.70
C PRO A 530 40.00 14.07 -7.34
N LYS A 531 41.13 13.39 -7.09
CA LYS A 531 41.37 12.88 -5.74
C LYS A 531 41.39 14.04 -4.76
N PRO A 532 40.70 13.93 -3.62
CA PRO A 532 40.66 15.03 -2.63
C PRO A 532 42.08 15.38 -2.17
N GLU A 533 42.32 16.68 -2.01
CA GLU A 533 43.61 17.16 -1.51
C GLU A 533 43.94 16.51 -0.16
N ARG A 534 45.14 15.98 -0.03
CA ARG A 534 45.62 15.25 1.18
C ARG A 534 45.46 16.02 2.50
N HIS A 535 45.28 17.34 2.48
CA HIS A 535 45.12 18.16 3.69
C HIS A 535 43.75 18.03 4.38
N ARG A 536 42.65 17.73 3.66
CA ARG A 536 41.33 17.48 4.25
C ARG A 536 41.20 16.09 4.87
N LEU A 537 42.07 15.15 4.47
CA LEU A 537 42.08 13.80 5.01
C LEU A 537 42.58 13.71 6.46
N ARG A 538 43.18 14.75 7.03
CA ARG A 538 43.66 14.76 8.43
C ARG A 538 42.52 14.77 9.47
N GLU A 539 41.33 15.22 9.07
CA GLU A 539 40.14 15.22 9.95
C GLU A 539 39.35 13.91 9.86
N ILE A 540 39.65 13.04 8.90
CA ILE A 540 38.94 11.79 8.63
C ILE A 540 39.81 10.64 9.17
N ASN A 541 39.50 10.22 10.40
CA ASN A 541 40.34 9.23 11.13
C ASN A 541 40.01 7.76 10.82
N THR A 542 38.97 7.49 10.05
CA THR A 542 38.52 6.12 9.72
C THR A 542 38.22 6.00 8.23
N GLU A 543 38.39 4.79 7.68
CA GLU A 543 38.05 4.47 6.30
C GLU A 543 36.53 4.71 6.04
N GLU A 544 35.71 4.44 7.02
CA GLU A 544 34.25 4.66 7.00
C GLU A 544 33.91 6.15 6.86
N ALA A 545 34.56 7.01 7.63
CA ALA A 545 34.40 8.45 7.55
C ALA A 545 34.88 9.03 6.21
N TYR A 546 35.91 8.42 5.61
CA TYR A 546 36.41 8.77 4.29
C TYR A 546 35.41 8.41 3.19
N ILE A 547 34.82 7.23 3.26
CA ILE A 547 33.79 6.76 2.32
C ILE A 547 32.55 7.65 2.42
N ASP A 548 32.05 7.90 3.63
CA ASP A 548 30.91 8.77 3.86
C ASP A 548 31.15 10.21 3.36
N TRP A 549 32.35 10.73 3.55
CA TRP A 549 32.72 12.04 3.04
C TRP A 549 32.75 12.07 1.50
N ARG A 550 33.33 11.04 0.85
CA ARG A 550 33.32 10.92 -0.61
C ARG A 550 31.92 10.84 -1.18
N LEU A 551 31.04 10.05 -0.57
CA LEU A 551 29.66 9.88 -1.00
C LEU A 551 28.85 11.17 -0.83
N ARG A 552 29.06 11.90 0.26
CA ARG A 552 28.42 13.22 0.46
C ARG A 552 28.90 14.25 -0.56
N LEU A 553 30.20 14.33 -0.80
CA LEU A 553 30.77 15.26 -1.78
C LEU A 553 30.26 14.99 -3.21
N ALA A 554 30.02 13.73 -3.54
CA ALA A 554 29.46 13.34 -4.83
C ALA A 554 27.93 13.49 -4.91
N ALA A 555 27.23 13.61 -3.77
CA ALA A 555 25.80 13.86 -3.72
C ALA A 555 25.44 15.36 -3.90
N GLU A 556 26.35 16.28 -3.56
CA GLU A 556 26.11 17.73 -3.74
C GLU A 556 25.71 18.10 -5.18
N PRO A 557 26.39 17.63 -6.25
CA PRO A 557 25.99 17.91 -7.63
C PRO A 557 24.61 17.33 -8.01
N ILE A 558 24.21 16.23 -7.39
CA ILE A 558 22.89 15.62 -7.60
C ILE A 558 21.79 16.53 -7.06
N GLU A 559 21.96 17.07 -5.86
CA GLU A 559 21.00 17.99 -5.25
C GLU A 559 20.89 19.29 -6.04
N GLU A 560 22.02 19.83 -6.53
CA GLU A 560 22.04 21.01 -7.37
C GLU A 560 21.34 20.77 -8.72
N ALA A 561 21.63 19.64 -9.37
CA ALA A 561 21.01 19.26 -10.64
C ALA A 561 19.50 19.02 -10.48
N ARG A 562 19.07 18.39 -9.38
CA ARG A 562 17.66 18.21 -9.03
C ARG A 562 16.96 19.54 -8.81
N ALA A 563 17.57 20.47 -8.09
CA ALA A 563 17.02 21.81 -7.88
C ALA A 563 16.86 22.59 -9.20
N GLU A 564 17.71 22.31 -10.20
CA GLU A 564 17.56 22.88 -11.54
C GLU A 564 16.36 22.27 -12.28
N VAL A 565 16.16 20.96 -12.21
CA VAL A 565 14.96 20.30 -12.75
C VAL A 565 13.69 20.89 -12.15
N ASP A 566 13.66 21.06 -10.82
CA ASP A 566 12.51 21.66 -10.13
C ASP A 566 12.26 23.11 -10.57
N ARG A 567 13.32 23.88 -10.85
CA ARG A 567 13.21 25.23 -11.40
C ARG A 567 12.66 25.26 -12.82
N GLN A 568 13.14 24.37 -13.68
CA GLN A 568 12.69 24.29 -15.07
C GLN A 568 11.25 23.75 -15.19
N LEU A 569 10.81 22.88 -14.28
CA LEU A 569 9.42 22.45 -14.16
C LEU A 569 8.46 23.61 -13.85
N LEU A 570 8.92 24.61 -13.08
CA LEU A 570 8.11 25.80 -12.77
C LEU A 570 7.98 26.76 -13.95
N ILE A 571 9.00 26.82 -14.80
CA ILE A 571 9.05 27.70 -15.97
C ILE A 571 8.40 27.05 -17.19
N TRP A 572 8.36 25.71 -17.22
CA TRP A 572 7.82 24.88 -18.29
C TRP A 572 8.46 25.13 -19.67
N ASP A 573 9.79 25.25 -19.69
CA ASP A 573 10.60 25.31 -20.91
C ASP A 573 11.07 23.86 -21.23
N GLU A 574 10.43 23.23 -22.21
CA GLU A 574 10.61 21.80 -22.51
C GLU A 574 12.05 21.45 -22.90
N GLU A 575 12.75 22.32 -23.65
CA GLU A 575 14.11 22.08 -24.10
C GLU A 575 15.10 22.14 -22.92
N LYS A 576 14.98 23.13 -22.07
CA LYS A 576 15.80 23.27 -20.85
C LYS A 576 15.47 22.25 -19.77
N LEU A 577 14.21 21.84 -19.70
CA LEU A 577 13.78 20.81 -18.77
C LEU A 577 14.43 19.47 -19.13
N ASN A 578 14.45 19.09 -20.41
CA ASN A 578 15.11 17.88 -20.88
C ASN A 578 16.63 17.93 -20.61
N GLU A 579 17.27 19.07 -20.88
CA GLU A 579 18.70 19.27 -20.58
C GLU A 579 18.98 19.15 -19.07
N ALA A 580 18.11 19.71 -18.22
CA ALA A 580 18.25 19.59 -16.77
C ALA A 580 18.04 18.15 -16.26
N ILE A 581 17.08 17.41 -16.84
CA ILE A 581 16.85 15.98 -16.53
C ILE A 581 18.04 15.13 -16.93
N ASP A 582 18.61 15.37 -18.11
CA ASP A 582 19.79 14.65 -18.59
C ASP A 582 20.99 14.91 -17.67
N ASN A 583 21.19 16.15 -17.26
CA ASN A 583 22.27 16.48 -16.31
C ASN A 583 22.06 15.85 -14.93
N TRP A 584 20.86 15.88 -14.40
CA TRP A 584 20.53 15.21 -13.14
C TRP A 584 20.73 13.71 -13.23
N THR A 585 20.30 13.08 -14.32
CA THR A 585 20.52 11.66 -14.59
C THR A 585 22.02 11.35 -14.63
N TYR A 586 22.80 12.17 -15.31
CA TYR A 586 24.26 12.03 -15.39
C TYR A 586 24.93 12.10 -14.00
N GLU A 587 24.56 13.06 -13.16
CA GLU A 587 25.14 13.18 -11.80
C GLU A 587 24.71 12.01 -10.88
N CYS A 588 23.46 11.56 -11.00
CA CYS A 588 22.99 10.36 -10.29
C CYS A 588 23.80 9.11 -10.71
N LEU A 589 24.02 8.94 -11.98
CA LEU A 589 24.79 7.84 -12.53
C LEU A 589 26.24 7.90 -12.02
N LYS A 590 26.88 9.02 -12.06
CA LYS A 590 28.23 9.26 -11.55
C LYS A 590 28.39 8.95 -10.06
N TRP A 591 27.40 9.31 -9.24
CA TRP A 591 27.36 8.94 -7.82
C TRP A 591 27.26 7.41 -7.63
N TYR A 592 26.47 6.77 -8.44
CA TYR A 592 26.25 5.32 -8.39
C TYR A 592 27.52 4.51 -8.60
N ASP A 593 28.39 4.88 -9.52
CA ASP A 593 29.64 4.15 -9.77
C ASP A 593 30.62 4.30 -8.63
N MET A 594 30.68 5.48 -8.08
CA MET A 594 31.49 5.67 -6.89
C MET A 594 30.98 4.78 -5.75
N TYR A 595 29.67 4.62 -5.64
CA TYR A 595 29.04 3.73 -4.70
C TYR A 595 29.37 2.25 -4.99
N LEU A 596 29.34 1.83 -6.27
CA LEU A 596 29.72 0.48 -6.67
C LEU A 596 31.22 0.19 -6.47
N GLU A 597 32.11 1.17 -6.72
CA GLU A 597 33.53 1.00 -6.42
C GLU A 597 33.77 0.79 -4.91
N GLU A 598 33.05 1.53 -4.06
CA GLU A 598 33.11 1.33 -2.60
C GLU A 598 32.50 -0.02 -2.16
N LEU A 599 31.57 -0.59 -2.94
CA LEU A 599 31.04 -1.94 -2.71
C LEU A 599 32.06 -3.05 -3.04
N LYS A 600 33.02 -2.80 -3.95
CA LYS A 600 34.04 -3.76 -4.34
C LYS A 600 35.27 -3.78 -3.39
N LEU A 601 35.38 -2.78 -2.52
CA LEU A 601 36.39 -2.70 -1.46
C LEU A 601 35.89 -3.29 -0.17
#